data_e4e6afcd45a2ac103335c714eb9fe22f
#
_entry.id   e4e6afcd45a2ac103335c714eb9fe22f
#
_cell.length_a   1.000
_cell.length_b   1.000
_cell.length_c   1.000
_cell.angle_alpha   90.00
_cell.angle_beta   90.00
_cell.angle_gamma   90.00
#
_symmetry.space_group_name_H-M   'P 1'
#
loop_
_entity.id
_entity.type
_entity.pdbx_description
1 polymer ?
#
loop_
_entity_poly.entity_id
_entity_poly.type
_entity_poly.pdbx_seq_one_letter_code
_entity_poly.pdbx_strand_id
1 'polypeptide(L)'
;MKINQCDKNHMIISIDAEKAFDKIKIQHLSMSKTLPKMGIERIYLNIVKAIYNEPTANIILNGEKLKAFPLRSGARQGCPLLFNIVLEVLATAIREEKEIKGIQMRKGEVKLSLFADDMKLYIENPKDSIRKLLELTSEFSKVAGYKINTEKSLAFLYTNN
;
A
#
# COMPACT_ATOMS: atom_id res chain seq x y z
N MET A 1 -23.06 -9.65 -7.94
CA MET A 1 -22.72 -9.41 -6.54
C MET A 1 -23.92 -8.73 -5.87
N LYS A 2 -24.65 -9.40 -4.98
CA LYS A 2 -25.80 -8.78 -4.29
C LYS A 2 -25.29 -8.18 -2.98
N ILE A 3 -25.21 -6.85 -2.92
CA ILE A 3 -25.03 -6.10 -1.68
C ILE A 3 -26.37 -6.21 -0.94
N ASN A 4 -26.35 -6.64 0.31
CA ASN A 4 -27.58 -6.62 1.12
C ASN A 4 -28.04 -5.16 1.18
N GLN A 5 -29.28 -4.90 0.78
CA GLN A 5 -29.93 -3.60 0.96
C GLN A 5 -29.94 -3.28 2.47
N CYS A 6 -28.99 -2.44 2.88
CA CYS A 6 -28.96 -1.82 4.19
C CYS A 6 -29.09 -0.32 3.96
N ASP A 7 -29.83 0.38 4.81
CA ASP A 7 -30.05 1.84 4.78
C ASP A 7 -28.76 2.67 5.03
N LYS A 8 -27.62 2.18 4.62
CA LYS A 8 -26.31 2.76 4.88
C LYS A 8 -25.64 3.21 3.60
N ASN A 9 -25.03 4.38 3.66
CA ASN A 9 -24.22 4.90 2.58
C ASN A 9 -22.93 4.07 2.47
N HIS A 10 -22.60 3.68 1.26
CA HIS A 10 -21.38 2.93 0.95
C HIS A 10 -20.50 3.73 0.02
N MET A 11 -19.18 3.58 0.16
CA MET A 11 -18.22 4.16 -0.76
C MET A 11 -17.19 3.12 -1.19
N ILE A 12 -16.91 3.09 -2.48
CA ILE A 12 -15.80 2.30 -3.03
C ILE A 12 -14.76 3.30 -3.52
N ILE A 13 -13.54 3.18 -3.00
CA ILE A 13 -12.42 4.05 -3.39
C ILE A 13 -11.38 3.16 -4.08
N SER A 14 -11.01 3.51 -5.31
CA SER A 14 -9.85 2.94 -6.00
C SER A 14 -8.69 3.91 -5.85
N ILE A 15 -7.65 3.48 -5.13
CA ILE A 15 -6.45 4.29 -4.87
C ILE A 15 -5.37 3.85 -5.84
N ASP A 16 -4.84 4.81 -6.60
CA ASP A 16 -3.64 4.69 -7.42
C ASP A 16 -2.45 5.32 -6.66
N ALA A 17 -1.28 4.70 -6.74
CA ALA A 17 -0.09 5.20 -6.08
C ALA A 17 0.77 6.04 -7.03
N GLU A 18 1.12 7.25 -6.62
CA GLU A 18 1.98 8.12 -7.41
C GLU A 18 3.41 7.58 -7.47
N LYS A 19 3.85 7.12 -8.66
CA LYS A 19 5.20 6.57 -8.88
C LYS A 19 5.58 5.56 -7.79
N ALA A 20 4.69 4.58 -7.58
CA ALA A 20 4.73 3.64 -6.48
C ALA A 20 6.12 3.01 -6.25
N PHE A 21 6.78 2.56 -7.32
CA PHE A 21 8.09 1.92 -7.24
C PHE A 21 9.25 2.91 -7.03
N ASP A 22 9.13 4.16 -7.49
CA ASP A 22 10.23 5.13 -7.46
C ASP A 22 10.35 5.84 -6.11
N LYS A 23 9.22 6.03 -5.40
CA LYS A 23 9.15 6.83 -4.19
C LYS A 23 9.25 6.05 -2.89
N ILE A 24 9.07 4.74 -2.91
CA ILE A 24 9.11 3.92 -1.70
C ILE A 24 10.50 3.95 -1.07
N LYS A 25 10.53 4.39 0.20
CA LYS A 25 11.73 4.40 1.04
C LYS A 25 11.84 3.07 1.80
N ILE A 26 12.33 2.05 1.12
CA ILE A 26 12.42 0.70 1.68
C ILE A 26 13.33 0.64 2.91
N GLN A 27 14.39 1.46 2.94
CA GLN A 27 15.34 1.52 4.06
C GLN A 27 14.71 2.00 5.37
N HIS A 28 13.64 2.81 5.32
CA HIS A 28 12.95 3.33 6.49
C HIS A 28 11.74 2.49 6.93
N LEU A 29 11.22 1.65 6.05
CA LEU A 29 10.35 0.60 6.54
C LEU A 29 11.22 -0.21 7.49
N SER A 30 11.07 0.05 8.77
CA SER A 30 11.83 -0.70 9.77
C SER A 30 11.50 -2.17 9.58
N MET A 31 12.12 -2.73 8.55
CA MET A 31 12.03 -4.12 8.17
C MET A 31 12.24 -5.00 9.39
N SER A 32 12.95 -4.48 10.39
CA SER A 32 13.17 -5.13 11.67
C SER A 32 11.92 -5.26 12.54
N LYS A 33 10.92 -4.39 12.45
CA LYS A 33 9.77 -4.41 13.39
C LYS A 33 8.45 -4.86 12.78
N THR A 34 8.22 -4.56 11.50
CA THR A 34 6.92 -4.81 10.86
C THR A 34 6.86 -6.17 10.17
N LEU A 35 7.89 -6.53 9.41
CA LEU A 35 7.92 -7.80 8.70
C LEU A 35 7.86 -9.05 9.61
N PRO A 36 8.55 -9.10 10.77
CA PRO A 36 8.38 -10.21 11.71
C PRO A 36 6.95 -10.34 12.26
N LYS A 37 6.25 -9.21 12.46
CA LYS A 37 4.84 -9.22 12.89
C LYS A 37 3.90 -9.80 11.84
N MET A 38 4.27 -9.75 10.57
CA MET A 38 3.54 -10.34 9.45
C MET A 38 3.80 -11.84 9.27
N GLY A 39 4.55 -12.48 10.19
CA GLY A 39 4.88 -13.91 10.10
C GLY A 39 5.90 -14.25 9.01
N ILE A 40 6.64 -13.26 8.50
CA ILE A 40 7.69 -13.52 7.49
C ILE A 40 8.91 -14.11 8.18
N GLU A 41 9.34 -15.27 7.72
CA GLU A 41 10.50 -15.97 8.26
C GLU A 41 11.79 -15.14 8.19
N ARG A 42 12.64 -15.29 9.21
CA ARG A 42 13.88 -14.52 9.37
C ARG A 42 14.84 -14.65 8.18
N ILE A 43 14.81 -15.78 7.49
CA ILE A 43 15.64 -16.03 6.31
C ILE A 43 15.28 -15.07 5.18
N TYR A 44 13.97 -14.90 4.90
CA TYR A 44 13.50 -13.96 3.87
C TYR A 44 13.78 -12.51 4.24
N LEU A 45 13.70 -12.17 5.54
CA LEU A 45 14.08 -10.84 6.02
C LEU A 45 15.54 -10.52 5.75
N ASN A 46 16.43 -11.49 5.94
CA ASN A 46 17.86 -11.31 5.69
C ASN A 46 18.14 -11.17 4.18
N ILE A 47 17.44 -11.92 3.33
CA ILE A 47 17.55 -11.79 1.86
C ILE A 47 17.09 -10.40 1.43
N VAL A 48 15.93 -9.95 1.90
CA VAL A 48 15.40 -8.61 1.59
C VAL A 48 16.37 -7.52 2.06
N LYS A 49 16.91 -7.64 3.29
CA LYS A 49 17.93 -6.72 3.80
C LYS A 49 19.17 -6.71 2.93
N ALA A 50 19.68 -7.87 2.51
CA ALA A 50 20.87 -7.97 1.66
C ALA A 50 20.66 -7.32 0.28
N ILE A 51 19.47 -7.45 -0.31
CA ILE A 51 19.13 -6.83 -1.61
C ILE A 51 19.09 -5.30 -1.51
N TYR A 52 18.59 -4.77 -0.36
CA TYR A 52 18.33 -3.33 -0.19
C TYR A 52 19.32 -2.63 0.75
N ASN A 53 20.31 -3.34 1.25
CA ASN A 53 21.42 -2.72 1.97
C ASN A 53 22.39 -2.14 0.93
N GLU A 54 22.46 -0.79 0.88
CA GLU A 54 23.31 -0.07 -0.06
C GLU A 54 23.06 -0.42 -1.54
N PRO A 55 21.81 -0.32 -2.04
CA PRO A 55 21.52 -0.68 -3.42
C PRO A 55 22.23 0.25 -4.38
N THR A 56 22.83 -0.33 -5.42
CA THR A 56 23.50 0.42 -6.48
C THR A 56 22.87 0.13 -7.84
N ALA A 57 22.93 1.10 -8.73
CA ALA A 57 22.52 0.94 -10.13
C ALA A 57 23.66 1.28 -11.07
N ASN A 58 23.61 0.67 -12.25
CA ASN A 58 24.50 1.00 -13.37
C ASN A 58 23.64 1.44 -14.57
N ILE A 59 24.14 2.41 -15.31
CA ILE A 59 23.58 2.78 -16.61
C ILE A 59 24.41 2.09 -17.69
N ILE A 60 23.75 1.53 -18.68
CA ILE A 60 24.39 1.03 -19.91
C ILE A 60 24.06 2.02 -21.01
N LEU A 61 25.09 2.66 -21.55
CA LEU A 61 24.97 3.61 -22.65
C LEU A 61 25.80 3.12 -23.83
N ASN A 62 25.17 2.93 -24.98
CA ASN A 62 25.82 2.42 -26.21
C ASN A 62 26.60 1.12 -26.00
N GLY A 63 26.14 0.23 -25.13
CA GLY A 63 26.81 -1.02 -24.81
C GLY A 63 27.89 -0.95 -23.73
N GLU A 64 28.27 0.25 -23.28
CA GLU A 64 29.23 0.45 -22.21
C GLU A 64 28.51 0.61 -20.84
N LYS A 65 28.98 -0.14 -19.85
CA LYS A 65 28.50 -0.08 -18.48
C LYS A 65 29.22 1.03 -17.74
N LEU A 66 28.47 2.09 -17.36
CA LEU A 66 28.99 3.20 -16.59
C LEU A 66 29.21 2.81 -15.12
N LYS A 67 29.96 3.65 -14.40
CA LYS A 67 30.23 3.44 -12.95
C LYS A 67 28.95 3.35 -12.15
N ALA A 68 28.90 2.38 -11.25
CA ALA A 68 27.80 2.21 -10.33
C ALA A 68 27.62 3.44 -9.43
N PHE A 69 26.36 3.80 -9.16
CA PHE A 69 26.00 4.84 -8.23
C PHE A 69 24.97 4.35 -7.19
N PRO A 70 24.99 4.88 -5.96
CA PRO A 70 24.08 4.45 -4.92
C PRO A 70 22.65 4.93 -5.20
N LEU A 71 21.66 4.03 -5.00
CA LEU A 71 20.25 4.37 -5.05
C LEU A 71 19.79 4.82 -3.66
N ARG A 72 19.24 6.03 -3.57
CA ARG A 72 18.75 6.60 -2.31
C ARG A 72 17.28 6.29 -2.04
N SER A 73 16.52 5.91 -3.04
CA SER A 73 15.10 5.59 -2.95
C SER A 73 14.67 4.74 -4.13
N GLY A 74 13.47 4.16 -4.02
CA GLY A 74 12.85 3.35 -5.07
C GLY A 74 13.06 1.86 -4.88
N ALA A 75 12.11 1.09 -5.41
CA ALA A 75 12.22 -0.34 -5.60
C ALA A 75 12.49 -0.61 -7.08
N ARG A 76 13.21 -1.68 -7.38
CA ARG A 76 13.39 -2.11 -8.77
C ARG A 76 12.02 -2.36 -9.40
N GLN A 77 11.72 -1.66 -10.47
CA GLN A 77 10.53 -1.89 -11.27
C GLN A 77 10.51 -3.36 -11.70
N GLY A 78 9.40 -4.06 -11.43
CA GLY A 78 9.31 -5.51 -11.65
C GLY A 78 9.70 -6.38 -10.44
N CYS A 79 9.94 -5.80 -9.25
CA CYS A 79 10.01 -6.55 -7.99
C CYS A 79 8.71 -6.39 -7.19
N PRO A 80 7.60 -7.03 -7.60
CA PRO A 80 6.28 -6.84 -7.00
C PRO A 80 6.24 -7.30 -5.54
N LEU A 81 7.06 -8.28 -5.17
CA LEU A 81 7.07 -8.86 -3.83
C LEU A 81 7.30 -7.80 -2.74
N LEU A 82 8.28 -6.95 -2.93
CA LEU A 82 8.62 -5.96 -1.92
C LEU A 82 7.58 -4.85 -1.84
N PHE A 83 7.08 -4.41 -2.98
CA PHE A 83 6.00 -3.44 -3.04
C PHE A 83 4.74 -3.96 -2.34
N ASN A 84 4.37 -5.21 -2.59
CA ASN A 84 3.24 -5.86 -1.93
C ASN A 84 3.44 -5.96 -0.42
N ILE A 85 4.66 -6.28 0.04
CA ILE A 85 4.98 -6.29 1.48
C ILE A 85 4.77 -4.89 2.10
N VAL A 86 5.21 -3.85 1.41
CA VAL A 86 5.04 -2.47 1.88
C VAL A 86 3.57 -2.09 1.95
N LEU A 87 2.80 -2.39 0.92
CA LEU A 87 1.35 -2.13 0.91
C LEU A 87 0.60 -2.96 1.95
N GLU A 88 1.03 -4.19 2.22
CA GLU A 88 0.41 -5.03 3.24
C GLU A 88 0.53 -4.43 4.65
N VAL A 89 1.57 -3.64 4.92
CA VAL A 89 1.67 -2.87 6.18
C VAL A 89 0.51 -1.88 6.31
N LEU A 90 0.26 -1.10 5.26
CA LEU A 90 -0.87 -0.16 5.24
C LEU A 90 -2.20 -0.90 5.27
N ALA A 91 -2.32 -1.98 4.51
CA ALA A 91 -3.51 -2.80 4.46
C ALA A 91 -3.86 -3.42 5.83
N THR A 92 -2.85 -3.91 6.54
CA THR A 92 -3.02 -4.44 7.91
C THR A 92 -3.49 -3.35 8.86
N ALA A 93 -2.88 -2.16 8.83
CA ALA A 93 -3.31 -1.03 9.65
C ALA A 93 -4.78 -0.64 9.37
N ILE A 94 -5.20 -0.62 8.10
CA ILE A 94 -6.59 -0.34 7.73
C ILE A 94 -7.55 -1.44 8.20
N ARG A 95 -7.16 -2.72 8.11
CA ARG A 95 -7.99 -3.85 8.57
C ARG A 95 -8.19 -3.83 10.08
N GLU A 96 -7.15 -3.50 10.84
CA GLU A 96 -7.17 -3.46 12.31
C GLU A 96 -7.89 -2.21 12.85
N GLU A 97 -7.99 -1.14 12.04
CA GLU A 97 -8.62 0.11 12.49
C GLU A 97 -10.14 -0.06 12.64
N LYS A 98 -10.64 0.15 13.87
CA LYS A 98 -12.05 -0.03 14.22
C LYS A 98 -12.96 1.10 13.71
N GLU A 99 -12.41 2.29 13.55
CA GLU A 99 -13.15 3.44 13.02
C GLU A 99 -13.41 3.33 11.52
N ILE A 100 -12.58 2.54 10.80
CA ILE A 100 -12.82 2.23 9.40
C ILE A 100 -13.73 1.00 9.32
N LYS A 101 -14.99 1.22 8.97
CA LYS A 101 -15.96 0.14 8.80
C LYS A 101 -16.03 -0.28 7.34
N GLY A 102 -15.86 -1.57 7.11
CA GLY A 102 -15.97 -2.20 5.79
C GLY A 102 -17.41 -2.56 5.43
N ILE A 103 -17.62 -2.88 4.16
CA ILE A 103 -18.93 -3.33 3.69
C ILE A 103 -19.16 -4.76 4.17
N GLN A 104 -20.33 -4.99 4.77
CA GLN A 104 -20.74 -6.32 5.21
C GLN A 104 -21.15 -7.18 3.99
N MET A 105 -20.46 -8.29 3.81
CA MET A 105 -20.78 -9.31 2.83
C MET A 105 -21.26 -10.60 3.53
N ARG A 106 -21.84 -11.52 2.78
CA ARG A 106 -22.35 -12.78 3.35
C ARG A 106 -21.33 -13.57 4.20
N LYS A 107 -20.04 -13.42 3.93
CA LYS A 107 -18.94 -14.14 4.59
C LYS A 107 -18.19 -13.32 5.64
N GLY A 108 -18.57 -12.04 5.86
CA GLY A 108 -17.92 -11.16 6.81
C GLY A 108 -17.71 -9.74 6.28
N GLU A 109 -17.04 -8.92 7.07
CA GLU A 109 -16.67 -7.55 6.72
C GLU A 109 -15.52 -7.54 5.71
N VAL A 110 -15.64 -6.74 4.67
CA VAL A 110 -14.57 -6.48 3.70
C VAL A 110 -14.25 -5.00 3.71
N LYS A 111 -13.03 -4.64 4.11
CA LYS A 111 -12.55 -3.25 4.15
C LYS A 111 -11.74 -2.87 2.92
N LEU A 112 -10.91 -3.81 2.42
CA LEU A 112 -10.05 -3.55 1.28
C LEU A 112 -9.69 -4.81 0.49
N SER A 113 -9.28 -4.59 -0.75
CA SER A 113 -8.59 -5.58 -1.58
C SER A 113 -7.35 -4.93 -2.23
N LEU A 114 -6.29 -5.73 -2.37
CA LEU A 114 -5.04 -5.34 -3.03
C LEU A 114 -4.88 -6.17 -4.31
N PHE A 115 -4.46 -5.52 -5.36
CA PHE A 115 -4.05 -6.18 -6.59
C PHE A 115 -2.89 -5.41 -7.21
N ALA A 116 -1.69 -5.96 -7.13
CA ALA A 116 -0.42 -5.31 -7.49
C ALA A 116 -0.27 -3.95 -6.75
N ASP A 117 -0.25 -2.85 -7.49
CA ASP A 117 -0.17 -1.48 -6.96
C ASP A 117 -1.55 -0.83 -6.69
N ASP A 118 -2.62 -1.48 -7.13
CA ASP A 118 -3.98 -1.01 -6.92
C ASP A 118 -4.54 -1.42 -5.56
N MET A 119 -5.06 -0.45 -4.82
CA MET A 119 -5.80 -0.68 -3.58
C MET A 119 -7.26 -0.25 -3.78
N LYS A 120 -8.19 -1.17 -3.51
CA LYS A 120 -9.62 -0.86 -3.47
C LYS A 120 -10.12 -0.93 -2.05
N LEU A 121 -10.76 0.14 -1.61
CA LEU A 121 -11.36 0.27 -0.29
C LEU A 121 -12.88 0.17 -0.40
N TYR A 122 -13.48 -0.53 0.53
CA TYR A 122 -14.92 -0.74 0.63
C TYR A 122 -15.36 -0.18 1.98
N ILE A 123 -15.99 0.98 1.98
CA ILE A 123 -16.25 1.76 3.19
C ILE A 123 -17.76 1.86 3.43
N GLU A 124 -18.18 1.53 4.63
CA GLU A 124 -19.49 1.82 5.17
C GLU A 124 -19.41 3.09 6.02
N ASN A 125 -20.40 3.99 5.92
CA ASN A 125 -20.44 5.28 6.59
C ASN A 125 -19.19 6.15 6.30
N PRO A 126 -19.08 6.72 5.09
CA PRO A 126 -17.82 7.32 4.59
C PRO A 126 -17.27 8.45 5.45
N LYS A 127 -18.14 9.26 6.13
CA LYS A 127 -17.70 10.48 6.80
C LYS A 127 -16.58 10.26 7.83
N ASP A 128 -16.79 9.33 8.75
CA ASP A 128 -15.82 9.06 9.82
C ASP A 128 -14.65 8.21 9.34
N SER A 129 -14.98 7.19 8.55
CA SER A 129 -13.98 6.26 8.01
C SER A 129 -12.95 6.94 7.09
N ILE A 130 -13.37 7.93 6.28
CA ILE A 130 -12.45 8.65 5.38
C ILE A 130 -11.44 9.47 6.16
N ARG A 131 -11.85 10.18 7.21
CA ARG A 131 -10.93 10.96 8.03
C ARG A 131 -9.82 10.08 8.58
N LYS A 132 -10.18 8.94 9.16
CA LYS A 132 -9.20 8.01 9.73
C LYS A 132 -8.31 7.36 8.67
N LEU A 133 -8.86 7.04 7.51
CA LEU A 133 -8.10 6.53 6.37
C LEU A 133 -7.03 7.54 5.91
N LEU A 134 -7.39 8.82 5.79
CA LEU A 134 -6.46 9.86 5.40
C LEU A 134 -5.35 10.06 6.44
N GLU A 135 -5.66 9.99 7.74
CA GLU A 135 -4.66 10.02 8.82
C GLU A 135 -3.66 8.87 8.66
N LEU A 136 -4.14 7.62 8.58
CA LEU A 136 -3.28 6.44 8.42
C LEU A 136 -2.41 6.52 7.15
N THR A 137 -3.00 6.93 6.04
CA THR A 137 -2.27 7.08 4.78
C THR A 137 -1.21 8.18 4.86
N SER A 138 -1.52 9.30 5.54
CA SER A 138 -0.57 10.39 5.76
C SER A 138 0.61 9.95 6.62
N GLU A 139 0.36 9.24 7.72
CA GLU A 139 1.41 8.67 8.57
C GLU A 139 2.28 7.68 7.81
N PHE A 140 1.65 6.77 7.08
CA PHE A 140 2.35 5.81 6.24
C PHE A 140 3.19 6.48 5.16
N SER A 141 2.69 7.56 4.54
CA SER A 141 3.40 8.36 3.54
C SER A 141 4.71 8.93 4.08
N LYS A 142 4.71 9.43 5.31
CA LYS A 142 5.91 10.00 5.95
C LYS A 142 7.03 8.96 6.11
N VAL A 143 6.65 7.73 6.44
CA VAL A 143 7.60 6.64 6.70
C VAL A 143 8.00 5.92 5.42
N ALA A 144 7.01 5.53 4.61
CA ALA A 144 7.22 4.69 3.43
C ALA A 144 7.49 5.47 2.13
N GLY A 145 7.24 6.79 2.12
CA GLY A 145 7.29 7.60 0.90
C GLY A 145 6.11 7.36 -0.06
N TYR A 146 5.12 6.56 0.37
CA TYR A 146 3.93 6.27 -0.41
C TYR A 146 3.06 7.52 -0.56
N LYS A 147 2.66 7.83 -1.78
CA LYS A 147 1.75 8.95 -2.06
C LYS A 147 0.58 8.47 -2.91
N ILE A 148 -0.61 8.91 -2.51
CA ILE A 148 -1.82 8.72 -3.31
C ILE A 148 -1.78 9.67 -4.50
N ASN A 149 -2.04 9.13 -5.69
CA ASN A 149 -2.30 9.91 -6.88
C ASN A 149 -3.78 10.30 -6.92
N THR A 150 -4.08 11.50 -6.45
CA THR A 150 -5.47 12.01 -6.37
C THR A 150 -6.11 12.21 -7.74
N GLU A 151 -5.32 12.44 -8.79
CA GLU A 151 -5.82 12.63 -10.15
C GLU A 151 -6.30 11.31 -10.79
N LYS A 152 -5.66 10.19 -10.42
CA LYS A 152 -6.01 8.86 -10.93
C LYS A 152 -6.86 8.04 -9.98
N SER A 153 -6.95 8.45 -8.71
CA SER A 153 -7.81 7.79 -7.73
C SER A 153 -9.26 8.14 -7.95
N LEU A 154 -10.15 7.15 -7.80
CA LEU A 154 -11.58 7.30 -8.04
C LEU A 154 -12.37 6.92 -6.79
N ALA A 155 -13.41 7.69 -6.48
CA ALA A 155 -14.33 7.39 -5.40
C ALA A 155 -15.76 7.32 -5.93
N PHE A 156 -16.44 6.21 -5.66
CA PHE A 156 -17.84 6.00 -6.00
C PHE A 156 -18.66 5.98 -4.71
N LEU A 157 -19.53 6.96 -4.55
CA LEU A 157 -20.47 7.02 -3.42
C LEU A 157 -21.80 6.40 -3.85
N TYR A 158 -22.25 5.41 -3.11
CA TYR A 158 -23.57 4.83 -3.21
C TYR A 158 -24.42 5.33 -2.06
N THR A 159 -25.48 6.08 -2.36
CA THR A 159 -26.46 6.58 -1.37
C THR A 159 -27.79 5.91 -1.64
N ASN A 160 -28.42 5.35 -0.60
CA ASN A 160 -29.83 5.02 -0.68
C ASN A 160 -30.62 6.33 -0.46
N ASN A 161 -31.19 6.85 -1.54
CA ASN A 161 -32.26 7.84 -1.44
C ASN A 161 -33.61 7.14 -1.27
#